data_60de888d6d4b48fb08ab77755214d0b4
#
_entry.id   60de888d6d4b48fb08ab77755214d0b4
#
_cell.length_a   1.000
_cell.length_b   1.000
_cell.length_c   1.000
_cell.angle_alpha   90.00
_cell.angle_beta   90.00
_cell.angle_gamma   90.00
#
_symmetry.space_group_name_H-M   'P 1'
#
loop_
_entity.id
_entity.type
_entity.pdbx_description
1 polymer ?
#
loop_
_entity_poly.entity_id
_entity_poly.type
_entity_poly.pdbx_seq_one_letter_code
_entity_poly.pdbx_strand_id
1 'polypeptide(L)'
;MKRTKVWIGADPSTGEHIMAASSPLMIDGEVVGVMRYVTSLNKVDKQIIIIVAIALGIGLGILGMVYFSNLYFIRSIVDPVAGITETAKRIAAGSYGVQIEKRYDDEIGALTDTINDMSLKINQSEKMKNEFISSVSHELRTPLTAINGWAETIMNGEVRDAGDVKKGMGIIVSEARRLTNMVEELLEFSRIQDGRFTLSVEPMDIKAELEDAVYTYREFFRREGIELNHFDCDEEFPPIAGDPERLRQVFCNLLDNAAKHGGSGKRIDTAIARDEDQVVITIRDYGPGIPAEELPHVKYKFYKGSSKARGSGIGLAVCDEIITRHEGTLDIDNAEGGGCIVTIHLPIRAQAVVKQKFKKSNPRPLQAGRGFGTIDETIESN
;
A
#
# COMPACT_ATOMS: atom_id res chain seq x y z
N MET A 1 -32.88 91.31 -13.62
CA MET A 1 -32.84 89.83 -13.40
C MET A 1 -34.11 89.37 -12.72
N LYS A 2 -35.06 88.76 -13.51
CA LYS A 2 -36.40 88.34 -13.04
C LYS A 2 -36.48 86.85 -12.66
N ARG A 3 -35.44 86.28 -11.90
CA ARG A 3 -35.44 84.84 -11.53
C ARG A 3 -35.12 84.65 -10.06
N THR A 4 -35.76 83.69 -9.43
CA THR A 4 -35.44 83.25 -8.05
C THR A 4 -33.97 82.75 -7.97
N LYS A 5 -33.27 83.27 -7.02
CA LYS A 5 -31.90 82.80 -6.70
C LYS A 5 -31.89 82.10 -5.33
N VAL A 6 -31.19 80.94 -5.26
CA VAL A 6 -30.95 80.25 -4.01
C VAL A 6 -29.49 80.45 -3.63
N TRP A 7 -29.26 80.75 -2.39
CA TRP A 7 -27.92 80.82 -1.78
C TRP A 7 -27.89 79.92 -0.57
N ILE A 8 -26.79 79.16 -0.44
CA ILE A 8 -26.51 78.30 0.69
C ILE A 8 -25.17 78.75 1.28
N GLY A 9 -25.11 78.95 2.58
CA GLY A 9 -23.91 79.35 3.26
C GLY A 9 -24.17 79.67 4.75
N ALA A 10 -23.08 80.09 5.47
CA ALA A 10 -23.24 80.51 6.85
C ALA A 10 -23.91 81.91 6.97
N ASP A 11 -24.86 82.01 7.86
CA ASP A 11 -25.45 83.31 8.22
C ASP A 11 -24.37 84.16 8.89
N PRO A 12 -24.11 85.39 8.37
CA PRO A 12 -23.09 86.32 8.91
C PRO A 12 -23.34 86.72 10.36
N SER A 13 -24.60 86.69 10.82
CA SER A 13 -25.00 87.12 12.18
C SER A 13 -25.01 85.98 13.20
N THR A 14 -25.40 84.79 12.81
CA THR A 14 -25.59 83.66 13.70
C THR A 14 -24.53 82.53 13.54
N GLY A 15 -23.81 82.52 12.38
CA GLY A 15 -22.89 81.46 12.00
C GLY A 15 -23.59 80.17 11.58
N GLU A 16 -24.90 80.10 11.57
CA GLU A 16 -25.71 78.97 11.19
C GLU A 16 -25.66 78.67 9.67
N HIS A 17 -25.61 77.44 9.29
CA HIS A 17 -25.73 77.01 7.91
C HIS A 17 -27.19 77.16 7.46
N ILE A 18 -27.41 78.05 6.55
CA ILE A 18 -28.76 78.41 6.11
C ILE A 18 -28.90 78.30 4.57
N MET A 19 -30.12 78.05 4.12
CA MET A 19 -30.52 78.21 2.72
C MET A 19 -31.44 79.40 2.63
N ALA A 20 -31.06 80.36 1.81
CA ALA A 20 -31.89 81.58 1.51
C ALA A 20 -32.37 81.60 0.02
N ALA A 21 -33.63 81.58 -0.18
CA ALA A 21 -34.24 81.73 -1.49
C ALA A 21 -34.77 83.18 -1.65
N SER A 22 -34.33 83.89 -2.67
CA SER A 22 -34.79 85.26 -2.94
C SER A 22 -35.52 85.26 -4.27
N SER A 23 -36.77 85.77 -4.24
CA SER A 23 -37.63 85.91 -5.43
C SER A 23 -38.07 87.33 -5.60
N PRO A 24 -38.03 87.90 -6.79
CA PRO A 24 -38.53 89.25 -7.05
C PRO A 24 -40.06 89.32 -6.99
N LEU A 25 -40.59 90.33 -6.26
CA LEU A 25 -42.00 90.67 -6.27
C LEU A 25 -42.24 91.61 -7.44
N MET A 26 -43.15 91.23 -8.33
CA MET A 26 -43.45 91.97 -9.54
C MET A 26 -44.85 92.49 -9.45
N ILE A 27 -45.01 93.80 -9.72
CA ILE A 27 -46.30 94.49 -9.98
C ILE A 27 -46.17 95.20 -11.34
N ASP A 28 -47.12 95.01 -12.23
CA ASP A 28 -47.12 95.58 -13.56
C ASP A 28 -45.84 95.40 -14.38
N GLY A 29 -45.14 94.29 -14.17
CA GLY A 29 -43.92 93.96 -14.89
C GLY A 29 -42.62 94.59 -14.34
N GLU A 30 -42.69 95.38 -13.31
CA GLU A 30 -41.56 95.98 -12.61
C GLU A 30 -41.30 95.27 -11.24
N VAL A 31 -40.01 95.18 -10.82
CA VAL A 31 -39.64 94.64 -9.54
C VAL A 31 -39.84 95.68 -8.45
N VAL A 32 -40.86 95.48 -7.61
CA VAL A 32 -41.21 96.37 -6.52
C VAL A 32 -40.55 96.03 -5.18
N GLY A 33 -40.10 94.81 -5.09
CA GLY A 33 -39.42 94.28 -3.86
C GLY A 33 -38.80 92.91 -4.06
N VAL A 34 -38.09 92.40 -3.05
CA VAL A 34 -37.52 91.06 -3.03
C VAL A 34 -38.03 90.33 -1.78
N MET A 35 -38.73 89.26 -1.99
CA MET A 35 -39.11 88.39 -0.91
C MET A 35 -37.93 87.40 -0.68
N ARG A 36 -37.40 87.32 0.53
CA ARG A 36 -36.36 86.40 0.94
C ARG A 36 -36.89 85.44 2.01
N TYR A 37 -36.84 84.15 1.70
CA TYR A 37 -37.19 83.08 2.62
C TYR A 37 -35.89 82.41 3.10
N VAL A 38 -35.70 82.31 4.42
CA VAL A 38 -34.49 81.73 5.03
C VAL A 38 -34.87 80.53 5.88
N THR A 39 -34.19 79.41 5.69
CA THR A 39 -34.40 78.24 6.49
C THR A 39 -33.04 77.68 7.01
N SER A 40 -32.99 77.20 8.25
CA SER A 40 -31.82 76.63 8.82
C SER A 40 -31.61 75.19 8.30
N LEU A 41 -30.39 74.85 7.91
CA LEU A 41 -29.96 73.50 7.47
C LEU A 41 -29.40 72.64 8.59
N ASN A 42 -29.33 73.13 9.83
CA ASN A 42 -28.78 72.43 10.97
C ASN A 42 -29.33 71.00 11.20
N LYS A 43 -30.62 70.78 10.95
CA LYS A 43 -31.27 69.47 11.03
C LYS A 43 -30.78 68.53 9.96
N VAL A 44 -30.61 69.07 8.72
CA VAL A 44 -30.14 68.31 7.57
C VAL A 44 -28.65 67.87 7.80
N ASP A 45 -27.81 68.81 8.25
CA ASP A 45 -26.40 68.57 8.51
C ASP A 45 -26.21 67.50 9.62
N LYS A 46 -27.01 67.61 10.71
CA LYS A 46 -27.02 66.61 11.73
C LYS A 46 -27.42 65.20 11.23
N GLN A 47 -28.41 65.11 10.38
CA GLN A 47 -28.84 63.85 9.76
C GLN A 47 -27.76 63.30 8.85
N ILE A 48 -27.08 64.11 8.05
CA ILE A 48 -25.96 63.70 7.19
C ILE A 48 -24.82 63.15 8.02
N ILE A 49 -24.42 63.84 9.12
CA ILE A 49 -23.37 63.38 10.01
C ILE A 49 -23.71 62.02 10.63
N ILE A 50 -24.96 61.85 11.07
CA ILE A 50 -25.41 60.56 11.64
C ILE A 50 -25.37 59.46 10.59
N ILE A 51 -25.84 59.69 9.38
CA ILE A 51 -25.82 58.69 8.29
C ILE A 51 -24.37 58.32 7.93
N VAL A 52 -23.47 59.31 7.81
CA VAL A 52 -22.06 59.10 7.52
C VAL A 52 -21.39 58.31 8.65
N ALA A 53 -21.68 58.65 9.92
CA ALA A 53 -21.14 57.94 11.07
C ALA A 53 -21.61 56.45 11.11
N ILE A 54 -22.89 56.20 10.84
CA ILE A 54 -23.44 54.84 10.74
C ILE A 54 -22.78 54.10 9.57
N ALA A 55 -22.65 54.69 8.40
CA ALA A 55 -22.03 54.08 7.23
C ALA A 55 -20.56 53.74 7.50
N LEU A 56 -19.79 54.62 8.16
CA LEU A 56 -18.41 54.32 8.61
C LEU A 56 -18.37 53.22 9.64
N GLY A 57 -19.29 53.21 10.60
CA GLY A 57 -19.37 52.14 11.61
C GLY A 57 -19.65 50.78 10.99
N ILE A 58 -20.57 50.70 10.05
CA ILE A 58 -20.85 49.47 9.28
C ILE A 58 -19.61 49.04 8.46
N GLY A 59 -18.95 49.98 7.75
CA GLY A 59 -17.76 49.73 6.97
C GLY A 59 -16.61 49.13 7.82
N LEU A 60 -16.36 49.75 8.99
CA LEU A 60 -15.37 49.23 9.94
C LEU A 60 -15.75 47.85 10.49
N GLY A 61 -17.02 47.62 10.77
CA GLY A 61 -17.56 46.34 11.19
C GLY A 61 -17.32 45.23 10.16
N ILE A 62 -17.60 45.51 8.89
CA ILE A 62 -17.33 44.58 7.77
C ILE A 62 -15.83 44.31 7.62
N LEU A 63 -14.99 45.33 7.65
CA LEU A 63 -13.53 45.18 7.59
C LEU A 63 -13.00 44.33 8.75
N GLY A 64 -13.51 44.56 9.98
CA GLY A 64 -13.18 43.74 11.14
C GLY A 64 -13.60 42.26 10.94
N MET A 65 -14.83 42.05 10.49
CA MET A 65 -15.33 40.69 10.23
C MET A 65 -14.48 39.95 9.17
N VAL A 66 -14.14 40.60 8.06
CA VAL A 66 -13.28 40.02 7.00
C VAL A 66 -11.89 39.73 7.54
N TYR A 67 -11.33 40.63 8.32
CA TYR A 67 -9.99 40.44 8.93
C TYR A 67 -9.96 39.22 9.87
N PHE A 68 -10.91 39.14 10.81
CA PHE A 68 -10.96 37.98 11.73
C PHE A 68 -11.29 36.67 11.03
N SER A 69 -12.20 36.69 10.03
CA SER A 69 -12.50 35.51 9.20
C SER A 69 -11.27 35.03 8.46
N ASN A 70 -10.47 35.95 7.90
CA ASN A 70 -9.23 35.58 7.19
C ASN A 70 -8.20 34.98 8.14
N LEU A 71 -8.02 35.55 9.35
CA LEU A 71 -7.12 34.98 10.36
C LEU A 71 -7.56 33.56 10.78
N TYR A 72 -8.87 33.38 10.96
CA TYR A 72 -9.42 32.06 11.29
C TYR A 72 -9.17 31.05 10.15
N PHE A 73 -9.42 31.43 8.92
CA PHE A 73 -9.19 30.59 7.74
C PHE A 73 -7.71 30.17 7.60
N ILE A 74 -6.77 31.10 7.78
CA ILE A 74 -5.35 30.77 7.72
C ILE A 74 -4.99 29.76 8.80
N ARG A 75 -5.37 29.97 10.04
CA ARG A 75 -5.00 29.08 11.16
C ARG A 75 -5.72 27.75 11.14
N SER A 76 -6.96 27.72 10.66
CA SER A 76 -7.80 26.51 10.65
C SER A 76 -7.57 25.62 9.44
N ILE A 77 -7.14 26.16 8.29
CA ILE A 77 -7.01 25.41 7.05
C ILE A 77 -5.61 25.51 6.46
N VAL A 78 -5.09 26.74 6.25
CA VAL A 78 -3.85 26.92 5.49
C VAL A 78 -2.65 26.36 6.23
N ASP A 79 -2.48 26.72 7.51
CA ASP A 79 -1.34 26.28 8.32
C ASP A 79 -1.31 24.75 8.51
N PRO A 80 -2.41 24.05 8.86
CA PRO A 80 -2.44 22.59 8.94
C PRO A 80 -2.12 21.91 7.60
N VAL A 81 -2.71 22.38 6.51
CA VAL A 81 -2.44 21.80 5.17
C VAL A 81 -0.99 22.00 4.76
N ALA A 82 -0.39 23.15 5.06
CA ALA A 82 1.02 23.40 4.83
C ALA A 82 1.91 22.44 5.65
N GLY A 83 1.57 22.19 6.92
CA GLY A 83 2.26 21.23 7.78
C GLY A 83 2.17 19.80 7.27
N ILE A 84 0.99 19.37 6.81
CA ILE A 84 0.78 18.07 6.18
C ILE A 84 1.63 17.94 4.91
N THR A 85 1.62 18.97 4.06
CA THR A 85 2.40 19.00 2.82
C THR A 85 3.91 18.90 3.09
N GLU A 86 4.41 19.60 4.09
CA GLU A 86 5.83 19.55 4.48
C GLU A 86 6.21 18.15 4.98
N THR A 87 5.37 17.53 5.82
CA THR A 87 5.61 16.17 6.30
C THR A 87 5.55 15.16 5.16
N ALA A 88 4.59 15.28 4.24
CA ALA A 88 4.53 14.42 3.06
C ALA A 88 5.80 14.53 2.19
N LYS A 89 6.36 15.74 2.03
CA LYS A 89 7.65 15.94 1.34
C LYS A 89 8.80 15.26 2.09
N ARG A 90 8.83 15.32 3.42
CA ARG A 90 9.85 14.64 4.23
C ARG A 90 9.75 13.12 4.10
N ILE A 91 8.53 12.56 4.08
CA ILE A 91 8.29 11.12 3.82
C ILE A 91 8.80 10.77 2.43
N ALA A 92 8.48 11.56 1.40
CA ALA A 92 8.96 11.35 0.03
C ALA A 92 10.49 11.44 -0.10
N ALA A 93 11.15 12.22 0.76
CA ALA A 93 12.60 12.32 0.84
C ALA A 93 13.27 11.21 1.69
N GLY A 94 12.49 10.21 2.15
CA GLY A 94 13.02 9.05 2.89
C GLY A 94 12.95 9.16 4.42
N SER A 95 12.34 10.22 4.98
CA SER A 95 12.14 10.34 6.43
C SER A 95 10.86 9.59 6.84
N TYR A 96 10.91 8.28 6.87
CA TYR A 96 9.76 7.44 7.19
C TYR A 96 9.48 7.39 8.70
N GLY A 97 8.21 7.16 9.08
CA GLY A 97 7.76 7.06 10.47
C GLY A 97 7.56 8.41 11.17
N VAL A 98 7.75 9.53 10.47
CA VAL A 98 7.42 10.86 11.00
C VAL A 98 5.91 10.98 11.10
N GLN A 99 5.42 11.47 12.25
CA GLN A 99 4.00 11.68 12.52
C GLN A 99 3.69 13.17 12.66
N ILE A 100 2.50 13.55 12.25
CA ILE A 100 1.91 14.87 12.43
C ILE A 100 0.98 14.80 13.65
N GLU A 101 1.07 15.77 14.53
CA GLU A 101 0.15 15.89 15.65
C GLU A 101 -1.26 16.24 15.15
N LYS A 102 -2.24 15.39 15.44
CA LYS A 102 -3.65 15.65 15.14
C LYS A 102 -4.18 16.75 16.03
N ARG A 103 -4.65 17.84 15.45
CA ARG A 103 -5.18 19.00 16.18
C ARG A 103 -6.68 19.18 16.04
N TYR A 104 -7.28 18.56 15.03
CA TYR A 104 -8.69 18.76 14.70
C TYR A 104 -9.37 17.41 14.45
N ASP A 105 -10.66 17.33 14.79
CA ASP A 105 -11.52 16.17 14.52
C ASP A 105 -12.48 16.46 13.35
N ASP A 106 -11.91 16.91 12.24
CA ASP A 106 -12.56 17.22 10.98
C ASP A 106 -11.88 16.51 9.82
N GLU A 107 -12.16 16.94 8.58
CA GLU A 107 -11.57 16.37 7.37
C GLU A 107 -10.04 16.55 7.34
N ILE A 108 -9.51 17.60 7.93
CA ILE A 108 -8.07 17.85 8.07
C ILE A 108 -7.46 16.86 9.07
N GLY A 109 -8.19 16.57 10.16
CA GLY A 109 -7.82 15.53 11.12
C GLY A 109 -7.79 14.13 10.49
N ALA A 110 -8.80 13.78 9.69
CA ALA A 110 -8.87 12.51 8.97
C ALA A 110 -7.72 12.38 7.94
N LEU A 111 -7.39 13.47 7.25
CA LEU A 111 -6.23 13.52 6.35
C LEU A 111 -4.92 13.33 7.11
N THR A 112 -4.78 13.94 8.29
CA THR A 112 -3.61 13.78 9.16
C THR A 112 -3.43 12.33 9.59
N ASP A 113 -4.50 11.66 10.03
CA ASP A 113 -4.48 10.24 10.40
C ASP A 113 -4.06 9.36 9.22
N THR A 114 -4.61 9.62 8.04
CA THR A 114 -4.27 8.86 6.81
C THR A 114 -2.79 9.00 6.43
N ILE A 115 -2.22 10.20 6.51
CA ILE A 115 -0.79 10.44 6.24
C ILE A 115 0.09 9.78 7.30
N ASN A 116 -0.32 9.82 8.57
CA ASN A 116 0.39 9.15 9.66
C ASN A 116 0.42 7.63 9.46
N ASP A 117 -0.72 7.02 9.13
CA ASP A 117 -0.82 5.59 8.84
C ASP A 117 0.05 5.20 7.64
N MET A 118 0.01 5.99 6.58
CA MET A 118 0.87 5.78 5.42
C MET A 118 2.35 5.84 5.81
N SER A 119 2.76 6.84 6.59
CA SER A 119 4.14 7.01 7.07
C SER A 119 4.61 5.81 7.89
N LEU A 120 3.77 5.30 8.80
CA LEU A 120 4.06 4.11 9.60
C LEU A 120 4.19 2.85 8.75
N LYS A 121 3.28 2.63 7.80
CA LYS A 121 3.32 1.46 6.90
C LYS A 121 4.55 1.47 6.01
N ILE A 122 4.94 2.64 5.47
CA ILE A 122 6.18 2.77 4.69
C ILE A 122 7.39 2.48 5.56
N ASN A 123 7.45 3.02 6.79
CA ASN A 123 8.56 2.76 7.72
C ASN A 123 8.70 1.28 8.06
N GLN A 124 7.59 0.59 8.33
CA GLN A 124 7.59 -0.85 8.58
C GLN A 124 8.09 -1.64 7.35
N SER A 125 7.62 -1.25 6.16
CA SER A 125 8.05 -1.89 4.91
C SER A 125 9.54 -1.71 4.65
N GLU A 126 10.07 -0.49 4.81
CA GLU A 126 11.51 -0.22 4.63
C GLU A 126 12.36 -0.93 5.69
N LYS A 127 11.91 -0.98 6.95
CA LYS A 127 12.58 -1.73 8.01
C LYS A 127 12.67 -3.21 7.67
N MET A 128 11.55 -3.84 7.28
CA MET A 128 11.51 -5.24 6.87
C MET A 128 12.41 -5.52 5.67
N LYS A 129 12.43 -4.62 4.67
CA LYS A 129 13.31 -4.71 3.50
C LYS A 129 14.80 -4.66 3.89
N ASN A 130 15.19 -3.77 4.81
CA ASN A 130 16.56 -3.67 5.26
C ASN A 130 16.99 -4.88 6.11
N GLU A 131 16.12 -5.39 6.97
CA GLU A 131 16.31 -6.63 7.71
C GLU A 131 16.47 -7.82 6.77
N PHE A 132 15.67 -7.89 5.71
CA PHE A 132 15.79 -8.91 4.67
C PHE A 132 17.14 -8.87 3.97
N ILE A 133 17.58 -7.69 3.47
CA ILE A 133 18.88 -7.54 2.80
C ILE A 133 20.02 -7.99 3.73
N SER A 134 19.95 -7.61 4.99
CA SER A 134 20.92 -8.04 6.02
C SER A 134 20.89 -9.55 6.21
N SER A 135 19.69 -10.14 6.35
CA SER A 135 19.51 -11.57 6.54
C SER A 135 19.99 -12.39 5.35
N VAL A 136 19.62 -12.00 4.11
CA VAL A 136 20.10 -12.65 2.89
C VAL A 136 21.62 -12.60 2.81
N SER A 137 22.24 -11.45 3.11
CA SER A 137 23.68 -11.31 3.13
C SER A 137 24.35 -12.27 4.12
N HIS A 138 23.76 -12.45 5.29
CA HIS A 138 24.25 -13.41 6.29
C HIS A 138 24.07 -14.86 5.83
N GLU A 139 22.89 -15.19 5.29
CA GLU A 139 22.58 -16.56 4.82
C GLU A 139 23.43 -16.98 3.59
N LEU A 140 23.83 -16.01 2.75
CA LEU A 140 24.76 -16.27 1.64
C LEU A 140 26.22 -16.37 2.12
N ARG A 141 26.64 -15.58 3.11
CA ARG A 141 28.02 -15.56 3.59
C ARG A 141 28.41 -16.88 4.24
N THR A 142 27.52 -17.48 5.04
CA THR A 142 27.80 -18.70 5.79
C THR A 142 28.20 -19.88 4.89
N PRO A 143 27.41 -20.27 3.87
CA PRO A 143 27.79 -21.34 2.94
C PRO A 143 29.05 -21.00 2.12
N LEU A 144 29.20 -19.74 1.69
CA LEU A 144 30.40 -19.29 0.99
C LEU A 144 31.66 -19.47 1.84
N THR A 145 31.59 -19.13 3.13
CA THR A 145 32.71 -19.31 4.06
C THR A 145 33.04 -20.80 4.22
N ALA A 146 32.02 -21.68 4.32
CA ALA A 146 32.24 -23.11 4.42
C ALA A 146 32.87 -23.71 3.13
N ILE A 147 32.35 -23.30 1.96
CA ILE A 147 32.90 -23.70 0.66
C ILE A 147 34.37 -23.28 0.54
N ASN A 148 34.68 -22.00 0.79
CA ASN A 148 36.04 -21.50 0.69
C ASN A 148 36.96 -22.20 1.69
N GLY A 149 36.56 -22.33 2.97
CA GLY A 149 37.37 -22.97 3.98
C GLY A 149 37.71 -24.41 3.64
N TRP A 150 36.75 -25.23 3.21
CA TRP A 150 37.01 -26.59 2.78
C TRP A 150 37.82 -26.67 1.49
N ALA A 151 37.59 -25.80 0.54
CA ALA A 151 38.38 -25.74 -0.69
C ALA A 151 39.82 -25.38 -0.41
N GLU A 152 40.11 -24.39 0.44
CA GLU A 152 41.47 -23.99 0.86
C GLU A 152 42.15 -25.13 1.62
N THR A 153 41.48 -25.80 2.59
CA THR A 153 41.99 -26.92 3.36
C THR A 153 42.41 -28.10 2.47
N ILE A 154 41.57 -28.39 1.45
CA ILE A 154 41.88 -29.46 0.50
C ILE A 154 43.04 -29.04 -0.43
N MET A 155 43.04 -27.83 -0.94
CA MET A 155 44.09 -27.30 -1.84
C MET A 155 45.46 -27.23 -1.19
N ASN A 156 45.53 -26.84 0.10
CA ASN A 156 46.78 -26.73 0.85
C ASN A 156 47.34 -28.09 1.30
N GLY A 157 46.61 -29.20 1.04
CA GLY A 157 47.04 -30.54 1.43
C GLY A 157 47.01 -30.76 2.94
N GLU A 158 46.25 -29.98 3.68
CA GLU A 158 46.08 -30.11 5.13
C GLU A 158 45.28 -31.37 5.50
N VAL A 159 44.47 -31.87 4.55
CA VAL A 159 43.71 -33.12 4.67
C VAL A 159 44.47 -34.24 4.03
N ARG A 160 44.91 -35.20 4.85
CA ARG A 160 45.74 -36.35 4.43
C ARG A 160 44.97 -37.63 4.17
N ASP A 161 43.75 -37.76 4.68
CA ASP A 161 42.90 -38.94 4.50
C ASP A 161 41.90 -38.69 3.34
N ALA A 162 41.82 -39.66 2.44
CA ALA A 162 40.85 -39.67 1.34
C ALA A 162 39.39 -39.61 1.82
N GLY A 163 39.10 -40.08 3.02
CA GLY A 163 37.79 -39.98 3.66
C GLY A 163 37.42 -38.56 3.99
N ASP A 164 38.36 -37.79 4.55
CA ASP A 164 38.14 -36.39 4.91
C ASP A 164 38.06 -35.47 3.66
N VAL A 165 38.85 -35.78 2.61
CA VAL A 165 38.70 -35.10 1.31
C VAL A 165 37.30 -35.30 0.75
N LYS A 166 36.80 -36.55 0.76
CA LYS A 166 35.43 -36.86 0.29
C LYS A 166 34.37 -36.14 1.10
N LYS A 167 34.54 -36.06 2.43
CA LYS A 167 33.64 -35.32 3.34
C LYS A 167 33.65 -33.82 3.01
N GLY A 168 34.82 -33.21 2.87
CA GLY A 168 34.96 -31.79 2.52
C GLY A 168 34.34 -31.47 1.17
N MET A 169 34.57 -32.28 0.14
CA MET A 169 33.91 -32.14 -1.15
C MET A 169 32.39 -32.33 -1.05
N GLY A 170 31.91 -33.23 -0.22
CA GLY A 170 30.48 -33.40 0.07
C GLY A 170 29.86 -32.15 0.67
N ILE A 171 30.57 -31.48 1.59
CA ILE A 171 30.13 -30.23 2.20
C ILE A 171 30.07 -29.10 1.12
N ILE A 172 31.11 -28.97 0.31
CA ILE A 172 31.15 -27.99 -0.78
C ILE A 172 29.96 -28.15 -1.72
N VAL A 173 29.68 -29.37 -2.17
CA VAL A 173 28.55 -29.65 -3.07
C VAL A 173 27.22 -29.37 -2.40
N SER A 174 27.06 -29.74 -1.13
CA SER A 174 25.84 -29.47 -0.36
C SER A 174 25.56 -27.96 -0.20
N GLU A 175 26.58 -27.19 0.19
CA GLU A 175 26.44 -25.75 0.38
C GLU A 175 26.27 -25.01 -0.96
N ALA A 176 26.88 -25.48 -2.04
CA ALA A 176 26.66 -24.93 -3.38
C ALA A 176 25.20 -25.15 -3.84
N ARG A 177 24.64 -26.35 -3.65
CA ARG A 177 23.21 -26.62 -3.93
C ARG A 177 22.29 -25.72 -3.10
N ARG A 178 22.61 -25.56 -1.82
CA ARG A 178 21.85 -24.67 -0.93
C ARG A 178 21.85 -23.22 -1.43
N LEU A 179 22.99 -22.71 -1.90
CA LEU A 179 23.09 -21.37 -2.50
C LEU A 179 22.24 -21.25 -3.77
N THR A 180 22.27 -22.28 -4.63
CA THR A 180 21.42 -22.30 -5.85
C THR A 180 19.95 -22.19 -5.49
N ASN A 181 19.46 -23.02 -4.56
CA ASN A 181 18.06 -22.96 -4.13
C ASN A 181 17.70 -21.60 -3.54
N MET A 182 18.56 -21.00 -2.74
CA MET A 182 18.33 -19.67 -2.17
C MET A 182 18.24 -18.59 -3.25
N VAL A 183 19.09 -18.64 -4.26
CA VAL A 183 19.05 -17.70 -5.39
C VAL A 183 17.74 -17.87 -6.19
N GLU A 184 17.29 -19.11 -6.40
CA GLU A 184 16.01 -19.40 -7.06
C GLU A 184 14.83 -18.85 -6.27
N GLU A 185 14.78 -19.03 -4.94
CA GLU A 185 13.78 -18.45 -4.06
C GLU A 185 13.76 -16.92 -4.16
N LEU A 186 14.94 -16.27 -4.20
CA LEU A 186 15.06 -14.81 -4.33
C LEU A 186 14.58 -14.30 -5.68
N LEU A 187 14.92 -14.99 -6.78
CA LEU A 187 14.46 -14.63 -8.12
C LEU A 187 12.95 -14.79 -8.26
N GLU A 188 12.39 -15.84 -7.70
CA GLU A 188 10.95 -16.05 -7.68
C GLU A 188 10.23 -14.95 -6.90
N PHE A 189 10.74 -14.65 -5.71
CA PHE A 189 10.23 -13.55 -4.91
C PHE A 189 10.28 -12.21 -5.66
N SER A 190 11.39 -11.91 -6.36
CA SER A 190 11.49 -10.70 -7.20
C SER A 190 10.43 -10.67 -8.30
N ARG A 191 10.15 -11.79 -8.96
CA ARG A 191 9.07 -11.88 -9.98
C ARG A 191 7.69 -11.63 -9.39
N ILE A 192 7.43 -12.10 -8.17
CA ILE A 192 6.20 -11.83 -7.42
C ILE A 192 6.05 -10.32 -7.14
N GLN A 193 7.12 -9.67 -6.69
CA GLN A 193 7.12 -8.23 -6.36
C GLN A 193 6.86 -7.36 -7.60
N ASP A 194 7.45 -7.72 -8.74
CA ASP A 194 7.30 -6.99 -10.00
C ASP A 194 5.94 -7.20 -10.68
N GLY A 195 5.04 -8.01 -10.09
CA GLY A 195 3.78 -8.38 -10.72
C GLY A 195 3.91 -9.25 -11.96
N ARG A 196 5.11 -9.77 -12.23
CA ARG A 196 5.41 -10.62 -13.40
C ARG A 196 5.15 -12.11 -13.15
N PHE A 197 4.72 -12.44 -11.93
CA PHE A 197 4.38 -13.81 -11.59
C PHE A 197 3.03 -14.18 -12.24
N THR A 198 3.05 -15.16 -13.12
CA THR A 198 1.86 -15.69 -13.80
C THR A 198 1.71 -17.16 -13.49
N LEU A 199 0.45 -17.61 -13.28
CA LEU A 199 0.14 -19.02 -13.12
C LEU A 199 -0.15 -19.66 -14.49
N SER A 200 0.34 -20.88 -14.68
CA SER A 200 -0.06 -21.77 -15.79
C SER A 200 -1.22 -22.65 -15.33
N VAL A 201 -2.42 -22.05 -15.28
CA VAL A 201 -3.60 -22.73 -14.74
C VAL A 201 -4.12 -23.78 -15.73
N GLU A 202 -4.21 -25.03 -15.26
CA GLU A 202 -4.77 -26.16 -15.98
C GLU A 202 -5.68 -27.02 -15.08
N PRO A 203 -6.54 -27.89 -15.64
CA PRO A 203 -7.27 -28.88 -14.84
C PRO A 203 -6.28 -29.88 -14.21
N MET A 204 -6.28 -30.00 -12.89
CA MET A 204 -5.35 -30.86 -12.17
C MET A 204 -6.02 -31.67 -11.08
N ASP A 205 -5.41 -32.81 -10.73
CA ASP A 205 -5.77 -33.60 -9.58
C ASP A 205 -4.96 -33.16 -8.38
N ILE A 206 -5.59 -32.46 -7.46
CA ILE A 206 -4.91 -31.89 -6.27
C ILE A 206 -4.47 -32.96 -5.27
N LYS A 207 -5.19 -34.13 -5.21
CA LYS A 207 -4.79 -35.27 -4.36
C LYS A 207 -3.47 -35.85 -4.85
N ALA A 208 -3.37 -36.10 -6.16
CA ALA A 208 -2.14 -36.64 -6.75
C ALA A 208 -0.93 -35.73 -6.52
N GLU A 209 -1.10 -34.40 -6.63
CA GLU A 209 -0.01 -33.44 -6.37
C GLU A 209 0.43 -33.43 -4.89
N LEU A 210 -0.53 -33.53 -3.95
CA LEU A 210 -0.20 -33.61 -2.54
C LEU A 210 0.48 -34.95 -2.22
N GLU A 211 -0.02 -36.07 -2.75
CA GLU A 211 0.57 -37.40 -2.56
C GLU A 211 2.00 -37.48 -3.10
N ASP A 212 2.28 -36.88 -4.26
CA ASP A 212 3.61 -36.79 -4.85
C ASP A 212 4.58 -36.01 -3.95
N ALA A 213 4.13 -34.90 -3.36
CA ALA A 213 4.93 -34.14 -2.40
C ALA A 213 5.20 -34.97 -1.12
N VAL A 214 4.18 -35.60 -0.56
CA VAL A 214 4.29 -36.48 0.61
C VAL A 214 5.21 -37.64 0.32
N TYR A 215 5.11 -38.32 -0.84
CA TYR A 215 5.97 -39.41 -1.23
C TYR A 215 7.45 -38.98 -1.31
N THR A 216 7.71 -37.82 -1.92
CA THR A 216 9.05 -37.26 -2.06
C THR A 216 9.71 -37.02 -0.69
N TYR A 217 8.95 -36.54 0.29
CA TYR A 217 9.48 -36.23 1.63
C TYR A 217 9.50 -37.41 2.57
N ARG A 218 8.76 -38.50 2.30
CA ARG A 218 8.66 -39.66 3.19
C ARG A 218 10.01 -40.29 3.52
N GLU A 219 10.85 -40.52 2.52
CA GLU A 219 12.17 -41.13 2.72
C GLU A 219 13.15 -40.14 3.39
N PHE A 220 13.04 -38.85 3.08
CA PHE A 220 13.85 -37.82 3.73
C PHE A 220 13.52 -37.72 5.22
N PHE A 221 12.24 -37.64 5.58
CA PHE A 221 11.83 -37.58 6.99
C PHE A 221 12.14 -38.84 7.77
N ARG A 222 12.03 -40.00 7.14
CA ARG A 222 12.42 -41.26 7.76
C ARG A 222 13.89 -41.25 8.19
N ARG A 223 14.79 -40.70 7.39
CA ARG A 223 16.22 -40.57 7.71
C ARG A 223 16.48 -39.59 8.85
N GLU A 224 15.66 -38.54 8.93
CA GLU A 224 15.71 -37.56 10.01
C GLU A 224 14.98 -38.03 11.29
N GLY A 225 14.37 -39.21 11.27
CA GLY A 225 13.60 -39.76 12.39
C GLY A 225 12.29 -39.05 12.65
N ILE A 226 11.69 -38.46 11.60
CA ILE A 226 10.39 -37.82 11.62
C ILE A 226 9.36 -38.78 10.99
N GLU A 227 8.27 -39.04 11.69
CA GLU A 227 7.13 -39.81 11.21
C GLU A 227 6.23 -38.90 10.35
N LEU A 228 6.02 -39.26 9.07
CA LEU A 228 5.11 -38.56 8.17
C LEU A 228 3.86 -39.39 7.93
N ASN A 229 2.73 -38.94 8.44
CA ASN A 229 1.43 -39.55 8.24
C ASN A 229 0.62 -38.73 7.21
N HIS A 230 -0.06 -39.44 6.32
CA HIS A 230 -0.95 -38.86 5.35
C HIS A 230 -2.34 -39.45 5.51
N PHE A 231 -3.31 -38.61 5.76
CA PHE A 231 -4.73 -38.96 5.91
C PHE A 231 -5.47 -38.52 4.64
N ASP A 232 -5.81 -39.48 3.83
CA ASP A 232 -6.60 -39.26 2.63
C ASP A 232 -8.10 -39.23 2.95
N CYS A 233 -8.88 -38.64 2.08
CA CYS A 233 -10.32 -38.64 2.09
C CYS A 233 -10.85 -39.63 1.04
N ASP A 234 -11.83 -40.45 1.42
CA ASP A 234 -12.46 -41.43 0.52
C ASP A 234 -13.30 -40.75 -0.60
N GLU A 235 -13.53 -39.44 -0.52
CA GLU A 235 -14.26 -38.71 -1.54
C GLU A 235 -13.40 -38.44 -2.77
N GLU A 236 -14.00 -38.61 -3.95
CA GLU A 236 -13.39 -38.19 -5.20
C GLU A 236 -13.55 -36.66 -5.38
N PHE A 237 -12.45 -36.00 -5.68
CA PHE A 237 -12.45 -34.58 -6.02
C PHE A 237 -12.56 -34.41 -7.55
N PRO A 238 -13.44 -33.52 -8.02
CA PRO A 238 -13.36 -33.12 -9.42
C PRO A 238 -12.03 -32.39 -9.67
N PRO A 239 -11.45 -32.47 -10.87
CA PRO A 239 -10.24 -31.71 -11.20
C PRO A 239 -10.45 -30.22 -10.90
N ILE A 240 -9.52 -29.65 -10.14
CA ILE A 240 -9.51 -28.20 -9.84
C ILE A 240 -8.71 -27.44 -10.90
N ALA A 241 -9.00 -26.15 -11.06
CA ALA A 241 -8.22 -25.29 -11.92
C ALA A 241 -7.03 -24.72 -11.12
N GLY A 242 -5.83 -25.17 -11.44
CA GLY A 242 -4.62 -24.75 -10.71
C GLY A 242 -3.37 -24.92 -11.54
N ASP A 243 -2.24 -24.44 -11.03
CA ASP A 243 -0.90 -24.64 -11.55
C ASP A 243 -0.23 -25.74 -10.73
N PRO A 244 -0.06 -26.97 -11.29
CA PRO A 244 0.44 -28.13 -10.55
C PRO A 244 1.84 -27.90 -9.97
N GLU A 245 2.73 -27.29 -10.75
CA GLU A 245 4.11 -27.03 -10.35
C GLU A 245 4.15 -26.07 -9.14
N ARG A 246 3.31 -25.04 -9.16
CA ARG A 246 3.23 -24.06 -8.09
C ARG A 246 2.58 -24.60 -6.82
N LEU A 247 1.53 -25.38 -6.95
CA LEU A 247 0.89 -26.01 -5.79
C LEU A 247 1.79 -27.08 -5.17
N ARG A 248 2.50 -27.88 -5.96
CA ARG A 248 3.54 -28.79 -5.47
C ARG A 248 4.63 -28.06 -4.71
N GLN A 249 5.07 -26.90 -5.22
CA GLN A 249 6.05 -26.04 -4.55
C GLN A 249 5.53 -25.57 -3.17
N VAL A 250 4.25 -25.19 -3.07
CA VAL A 250 3.63 -24.84 -1.78
C VAL A 250 3.70 -26.00 -0.83
N PHE A 251 3.28 -27.21 -1.24
CA PHE A 251 3.31 -28.38 -0.37
C PHE A 251 4.71 -28.73 0.10
N CYS A 252 5.69 -28.72 -0.80
CA CYS A 252 7.09 -28.95 -0.45
C CYS A 252 7.61 -27.91 0.55
N ASN A 253 7.34 -26.62 0.33
CA ASN A 253 7.75 -25.55 1.24
C ASN A 253 7.13 -25.70 2.64
N LEU A 254 5.86 -26.09 2.72
CA LEU A 254 5.17 -26.28 3.99
C LEU A 254 5.68 -27.52 4.74
N LEU A 255 5.95 -28.63 4.03
CA LEU A 255 6.58 -29.83 4.60
C LEU A 255 8.00 -29.54 5.13
N ASP A 256 8.78 -28.78 4.36
CA ASP A 256 10.10 -28.30 4.79
C ASP A 256 10.03 -27.46 6.06
N ASN A 257 9.08 -26.53 6.12
CA ASN A 257 8.85 -25.68 7.29
C ASN A 257 8.44 -26.53 8.51
N ALA A 258 7.53 -27.48 8.34
CA ALA A 258 7.10 -28.39 9.39
C ALA A 258 8.28 -29.21 9.96
N ALA A 259 9.19 -29.65 9.10
CA ALA A 259 10.40 -30.37 9.55
C ALA A 259 11.41 -29.44 10.23
N LYS A 260 11.65 -28.26 9.69
CA LYS A 260 12.64 -27.31 10.23
C LYS A 260 12.22 -26.73 11.58
N HIS A 261 10.97 -26.39 11.74
CA HIS A 261 10.45 -25.70 12.92
C HIS A 261 9.75 -26.64 13.89
N GLY A 262 9.08 -27.67 13.38
CA GLY A 262 8.31 -28.67 14.13
C GLY A 262 9.01 -30.00 14.33
N GLY A 263 10.19 -30.23 13.74
CA GLY A 263 10.88 -31.51 13.73
C GLY A 263 11.26 -32.07 15.11
N SER A 264 11.31 -31.24 16.16
CA SER A 264 11.49 -31.69 17.54
C SER A 264 10.34 -32.57 18.03
N GLY A 265 9.13 -32.43 17.48
CA GLY A 265 7.98 -33.29 17.75
C GLY A 265 8.02 -34.64 17.07
N LYS A 266 8.98 -34.85 16.14
CA LYS A 266 9.24 -36.11 15.39
C LYS A 266 8.03 -36.66 14.64
N ARG A 267 7.01 -35.85 14.41
CA ARG A 267 5.79 -36.22 13.71
C ARG A 267 5.25 -35.06 12.88
N ILE A 268 4.84 -35.36 11.67
CA ILE A 268 4.13 -34.43 10.77
C ILE A 268 2.94 -35.19 10.22
N ASP A 269 1.78 -34.60 10.33
CA ASP A 269 0.52 -35.14 9.78
C ASP A 269 0.06 -34.23 8.63
N THR A 270 -0.34 -34.85 7.51
CA THR A 270 -0.96 -34.18 6.38
C THR A 270 -2.34 -34.77 6.18
N ALA A 271 -3.33 -33.93 5.89
CA ALA A 271 -4.68 -34.41 5.55
C ALA A 271 -5.25 -33.57 4.41
N ILE A 272 -6.11 -34.23 3.64
CA ILE A 272 -6.93 -33.60 2.61
C ILE A 272 -8.40 -33.93 2.85
N ALA A 273 -9.26 -32.94 2.77
CA ALA A 273 -10.71 -33.09 2.93
C ALA A 273 -11.45 -32.20 1.95
N ARG A 274 -12.71 -32.50 1.73
CA ARG A 274 -13.64 -31.65 0.99
C ARG A 274 -14.57 -30.94 1.97
N ASP A 275 -14.67 -29.63 1.82
CA ASP A 275 -15.64 -28.83 2.55
C ASP A 275 -16.49 -28.04 1.55
N GLU A 276 -17.71 -28.51 1.32
CA GLU A 276 -18.64 -27.95 0.31
C GLU A 276 -18.00 -27.79 -1.07
N ASP A 277 -17.72 -26.54 -1.47
CA ASP A 277 -17.09 -26.17 -2.75
C ASP A 277 -15.60 -25.87 -2.64
N GLN A 278 -14.95 -26.34 -1.58
CA GLN A 278 -13.51 -26.13 -1.34
C GLN A 278 -12.79 -27.46 -1.06
N VAL A 279 -11.52 -27.50 -1.45
CA VAL A 279 -10.57 -28.50 -0.97
C VAL A 279 -9.85 -27.89 0.23
N VAL A 280 -9.83 -28.58 1.33
CA VAL A 280 -9.11 -28.20 2.55
C VAL A 280 -7.92 -29.15 2.73
N ILE A 281 -6.72 -28.57 2.75
CA ILE A 281 -5.46 -29.32 2.99
C ILE A 281 -4.87 -28.82 4.28
N THR A 282 -4.52 -29.73 5.19
CA THR A 282 -3.87 -29.40 6.45
C THR A 282 -2.50 -30.06 6.54
N ILE A 283 -1.52 -29.30 7.05
CA ILE A 283 -0.19 -29.80 7.37
C ILE A 283 0.07 -29.40 8.82
N ARG A 284 0.25 -30.38 9.69
CA ARG A 284 0.46 -30.20 11.14
C ARG A 284 1.78 -30.74 11.55
N ASP A 285 2.56 -29.97 12.28
CA ASP A 285 3.70 -30.43 13.06
C ASP A 285 3.35 -30.53 14.55
N TYR A 286 4.22 -31.21 15.31
CA TYR A 286 4.11 -31.43 16.77
C TYR A 286 5.28 -30.80 17.51
N GLY A 287 5.79 -29.68 16.96
CA GLY A 287 6.90 -28.92 17.56
C GLY A 287 6.46 -27.95 18.66
N PRO A 288 7.26 -26.92 18.93
CA PRO A 288 6.99 -25.95 19.98
C PRO A 288 5.83 -24.97 19.65
N GLY A 289 5.37 -24.95 18.39
CA GLY A 289 4.43 -23.93 17.91
C GLY A 289 5.08 -22.57 17.65
N ILE A 290 4.26 -21.57 17.42
CA ILE A 290 4.65 -20.19 17.11
C ILE A 290 4.23 -19.28 18.27
N PRO A 291 5.11 -18.39 18.80
CA PRO A 291 4.71 -17.41 19.80
C PRO A 291 3.51 -16.58 19.35
N ALA A 292 2.56 -16.34 20.26
CA ALA A 292 1.31 -15.64 19.91
C ALA A 292 1.55 -14.24 19.31
N GLU A 293 2.64 -13.57 19.72
CA GLU A 293 3.03 -12.26 19.19
C GLU A 293 3.57 -12.34 17.75
N GLU A 294 4.11 -13.49 17.35
CA GLU A 294 4.70 -13.73 16.03
C GLU A 294 3.65 -14.20 15.00
N LEU A 295 2.62 -14.91 15.47
CA LEU A 295 1.62 -15.55 14.62
C LEU A 295 0.99 -14.61 13.57
N PRO A 296 0.60 -13.36 13.88
CA PRO A 296 0.05 -12.42 12.89
C PRO A 296 1.06 -12.00 11.80
N HIS A 297 2.35 -12.24 12.04
CA HIS A 297 3.43 -11.73 11.20
C HIS A 297 4.12 -12.79 10.36
N VAL A 298 3.89 -14.09 10.63
CA VAL A 298 4.61 -15.20 9.98
C VAL A 298 4.43 -15.27 8.47
N LYS A 299 3.34 -14.72 7.93
CA LYS A 299 3.08 -14.60 6.49
C LYS A 299 3.68 -13.33 5.88
N TYR A 300 4.19 -12.41 6.71
CA TYR A 300 4.77 -11.18 6.18
C TYR A 300 6.09 -11.49 5.46
N LYS A 301 6.26 -10.82 4.34
CA LYS A 301 7.48 -10.90 3.54
C LYS A 301 8.69 -10.52 4.41
N PHE A 302 9.74 -11.36 4.36
CA PHE A 302 10.99 -11.15 5.09
C PHE A 302 10.93 -11.37 6.60
N TYR A 303 9.78 -11.77 7.12
CA TYR A 303 9.65 -12.02 8.54
C TYR A 303 10.37 -13.31 8.93
N LYS A 304 11.22 -13.20 9.93
CA LYS A 304 11.84 -14.33 10.62
C LYS A 304 11.47 -14.21 12.09
N GLY A 305 10.74 -15.17 12.59
CA GLY A 305 10.45 -15.25 14.02
C GLY A 305 11.73 -15.46 14.85
N SER A 306 11.55 -15.63 16.15
CA SER A 306 12.61 -15.90 17.14
C SER A 306 13.28 -17.27 16.95
N SER A 307 12.76 -18.12 16.06
CA SER A 307 13.30 -19.43 15.74
C SER A 307 14.73 -19.33 15.21
N LYS A 308 15.64 -20.15 15.79
CA LYS A 308 17.04 -20.28 15.33
C LYS A 308 17.18 -21.09 14.03
N ALA A 309 16.08 -21.60 13.49
CA ALA A 309 16.10 -22.35 12.25
C ALA A 309 16.53 -21.47 11.07
N ARG A 310 17.39 -22.03 10.22
CA ARG A 310 17.91 -21.33 9.03
C ARG A 310 16.83 -21.23 7.96
N GLY A 311 16.67 -20.06 7.34
CA GLY A 311 15.71 -19.87 6.25
C GLY A 311 15.74 -18.44 5.68
N SER A 312 15.20 -18.24 4.49
CA SER A 312 15.15 -16.94 3.80
C SER A 312 14.10 -15.99 4.38
N GLY A 313 13.04 -16.50 5.07
CA GLY A 313 11.85 -15.75 5.46
C GLY A 313 10.94 -15.39 4.28
N ILE A 314 11.14 -16.04 3.13
CA ILE A 314 10.35 -15.82 1.90
C ILE A 314 9.34 -16.94 1.68
N GLY A 315 9.67 -18.18 2.08
CA GLY A 315 8.91 -19.38 1.71
C GLY A 315 7.41 -19.28 2.02
N LEU A 316 7.02 -18.88 3.25
CA LEU A 316 5.61 -18.74 3.60
C LEU A 316 4.91 -17.60 2.85
N ALA A 317 5.60 -16.50 2.58
CA ALA A 317 5.06 -15.38 1.80
C ALA A 317 4.84 -15.79 0.32
N VAL A 318 5.71 -16.61 -0.25
CA VAL A 318 5.54 -17.20 -1.58
C VAL A 318 4.35 -18.17 -1.58
N CYS A 319 4.23 -19.03 -0.56
CA CYS A 319 3.06 -19.92 -0.43
C CYS A 319 1.74 -19.13 -0.37
N ASP A 320 1.67 -18.09 0.47
CA ASP A 320 0.47 -17.25 0.60
C ASP A 320 0.11 -16.55 -0.72
N GLU A 321 1.09 -16.04 -1.46
CA GLU A 321 0.87 -15.42 -2.77
C GLU A 321 0.39 -16.43 -3.82
N ILE A 322 0.99 -17.63 -3.88
CA ILE A 322 0.58 -18.70 -4.79
C ILE A 322 -0.88 -19.09 -4.50
N ILE A 323 -1.21 -19.37 -3.24
CA ILE A 323 -2.57 -19.74 -2.83
C ILE A 323 -3.56 -18.62 -3.10
N THR A 324 -3.23 -17.37 -2.78
CA THR A 324 -4.07 -16.19 -3.08
C THR A 324 -4.36 -16.07 -4.57
N ARG A 325 -3.36 -16.32 -5.44
CA ARG A 325 -3.56 -16.28 -6.90
C ARG A 325 -4.40 -17.44 -7.44
N HIS A 326 -4.48 -18.54 -6.70
CA HIS A 326 -5.43 -19.63 -6.94
C HIS A 326 -6.81 -19.32 -6.37
N GLU A 327 -7.03 -18.07 -5.86
CA GLU A 327 -8.27 -17.62 -5.21
C GLU A 327 -8.60 -18.42 -3.94
N GLY A 328 -7.57 -19.01 -3.30
CA GLY A 328 -7.62 -19.72 -2.04
C GLY A 328 -7.17 -18.86 -0.85
N THR A 329 -7.18 -19.48 0.34
CA THR A 329 -6.60 -18.91 1.57
C THR A 329 -5.61 -19.86 2.20
N LEU A 330 -4.59 -19.31 2.86
CA LEU A 330 -3.61 -20.05 3.65
C LEU A 330 -3.65 -19.50 5.07
N ASP A 331 -4.01 -20.35 6.05
CA ASP A 331 -4.13 -19.98 7.45
C ASP A 331 -3.11 -20.75 8.27
N ILE A 332 -2.53 -20.10 9.28
CA ILE A 332 -1.47 -20.65 10.13
C ILE A 332 -1.88 -20.39 11.58
N ASP A 333 -1.98 -21.46 12.36
CA ASP A 333 -2.35 -21.41 13.76
C ASP A 333 -1.54 -22.37 14.61
N ASN A 334 -1.55 -22.18 15.93
CA ASN A 334 -1.07 -23.18 16.87
C ASN A 334 -2.12 -24.26 17.07
N ALA A 335 -1.70 -25.51 16.95
CA ALA A 335 -2.59 -26.65 17.13
C ALA A 335 -2.86 -26.93 18.62
N GLU A 336 -4.06 -27.40 18.94
CA GLU A 336 -4.38 -27.91 20.26
C GLU A 336 -3.45 -29.08 20.60
N GLY A 337 -2.82 -29.03 21.77
CA GLY A 337 -1.84 -30.02 22.21
C GLY A 337 -0.40 -29.73 21.75
N GLY A 338 -0.15 -28.57 21.12
CA GLY A 338 1.16 -28.11 20.69
C GLY A 338 1.45 -28.33 19.21
N GLY A 339 2.47 -27.64 18.72
CA GLY A 339 2.83 -27.60 17.31
C GLY A 339 2.06 -26.53 16.51
N CYS A 340 2.34 -26.47 15.22
CA CYS A 340 1.72 -25.55 14.28
C CYS A 340 0.85 -26.34 13.30
N ILE A 341 -0.26 -25.76 12.89
CA ILE A 341 -1.13 -26.26 11.83
C ILE A 341 -1.25 -25.21 10.73
N VAL A 342 -0.99 -25.62 9.51
CA VAL A 342 -1.20 -24.82 8.31
C VAL A 342 -2.40 -25.38 7.57
N THR A 343 -3.38 -24.54 7.28
CA THR A 343 -4.60 -24.92 6.56
C THR A 343 -4.67 -24.16 5.25
N ILE A 344 -4.86 -24.87 4.16
CA ILE A 344 -5.05 -24.31 2.81
C ILE A 344 -6.48 -24.59 2.38
N HIS A 345 -7.18 -23.57 1.90
CA HIS A 345 -8.47 -23.66 1.27
C HIS A 345 -8.35 -23.32 -0.21
N LEU A 346 -8.74 -24.21 -1.10
CA LEU A 346 -8.74 -24.00 -2.54
C LEU A 346 -10.14 -24.20 -3.11
N PRO A 347 -10.66 -23.28 -3.94
CA PRO A 347 -12.01 -23.42 -4.49
C PRO A 347 -12.08 -24.52 -5.54
N ILE A 348 -13.12 -25.39 -5.45
CA ILE A 348 -13.47 -26.36 -6.48
C ILE A 348 -14.25 -25.64 -7.57
N ARG A 349 -13.58 -25.28 -8.69
CA ARG A 349 -14.23 -24.60 -9.80
C ARG A 349 -14.47 -25.53 -10.96
N ALA A 350 -15.71 -25.59 -11.44
CA ALA A 350 -16.05 -26.31 -12.66
C ALA A 350 -15.34 -25.67 -13.87
N GLN A 351 -14.82 -26.48 -14.78
CA GLN A 351 -14.04 -26.11 -15.98
C GLN A 351 -14.65 -24.99 -16.85
N ALA A 352 -15.95 -24.73 -16.76
CA ALA A 352 -16.64 -23.74 -17.58
C ALA A 352 -16.24 -22.27 -17.28
N VAL A 353 -15.84 -21.96 -16.03
CA VAL A 353 -15.49 -20.58 -15.59
C VAL A 353 -14.09 -20.21 -16.05
N VAL A 354 -13.17 -21.16 -16.12
CA VAL A 354 -11.78 -20.94 -16.53
C VAL A 354 -11.71 -20.52 -18.00
N LYS A 355 -12.46 -21.17 -18.89
CA LYS A 355 -12.50 -20.82 -20.33
C LYS A 355 -13.07 -19.42 -20.60
N GLN A 356 -13.96 -18.89 -19.76
CA GLN A 356 -14.54 -17.55 -19.96
C GLN A 356 -13.61 -16.41 -19.50
N LYS A 357 -12.86 -16.59 -18.40
CA LYS A 357 -11.92 -15.56 -17.90
C LYS A 357 -10.72 -15.40 -18.85
N PHE A 358 -10.17 -16.48 -19.36
CA PHE A 358 -9.06 -16.44 -20.33
C PHE A 358 -9.45 -15.83 -21.68
N LYS A 359 -10.71 -15.98 -22.11
CA LYS A 359 -11.21 -15.35 -23.35
C LYS A 359 -11.36 -13.83 -23.23
N LYS A 360 -11.50 -13.29 -22.00
CA LYS A 360 -11.61 -11.84 -21.72
C LYS A 360 -10.26 -11.15 -21.49
N SER A 361 -9.21 -11.89 -21.13
CA SER A 361 -7.88 -11.33 -20.85
C SER A 361 -6.91 -11.32 -22.03
N ASN A 362 -7.28 -11.93 -23.16
CA ASN A 362 -6.45 -11.87 -24.38
C ASN A 362 -6.72 -10.54 -25.10
N PRO A 363 -5.75 -9.61 -25.19
CA PRO A 363 -5.93 -8.39 -25.96
C PRO A 363 -6.19 -8.76 -27.41
N ARG A 364 -7.21 -8.17 -28.03
CA ARG A 364 -7.51 -8.31 -29.46
C ARG A 364 -6.21 -8.14 -30.26
N PRO A 365 -5.91 -9.02 -31.21
CA PRO A 365 -4.78 -8.80 -32.10
C PRO A 365 -4.99 -7.46 -32.79
N LEU A 366 -3.99 -6.60 -32.73
CA LEU A 366 -3.93 -5.35 -33.49
C LEU A 366 -4.24 -5.67 -34.93
N GLN A 367 -5.34 -5.13 -35.46
CA GLN A 367 -5.64 -5.17 -36.87
C GLN A 367 -4.47 -4.49 -37.61
N ALA A 368 -3.70 -5.29 -38.35
CA ALA A 368 -2.70 -4.80 -39.27
C ALA A 368 -3.38 -3.83 -40.24
N GLY A 369 -2.98 -2.56 -40.16
CA GLY A 369 -3.44 -1.51 -41.04
C GLY A 369 -3.15 -1.89 -42.50
N ARG A 370 -4.19 -1.83 -43.31
CA ARG A 370 -4.09 -1.82 -44.77
C ARG A 370 -3.30 -0.59 -45.21
N GLY A 371 -2.34 -0.78 -46.07
CA GLY A 371 -1.89 0.25 -46.96
C GLY A 371 -0.39 0.48 -47.00
N PHE A 372 0.31 -0.35 -47.74
CA PHE A 372 1.48 0.13 -48.49
C PHE A 372 1.40 -0.51 -49.88
N GLY A 373 1.29 0.37 -50.89
CA GLY A 373 1.19 0.02 -52.29
C GLY A 373 2.46 -0.63 -52.81
N THR A 374 2.26 -1.58 -53.67
CA THR A 374 3.25 -2.18 -54.56
C THR A 374 3.98 -1.12 -55.39
N ILE A 375 5.29 -1.01 -55.20
CA ILE A 375 6.18 -0.30 -56.12
C ILE A 375 6.62 -1.35 -57.14
N ASP A 376 6.23 -1.17 -58.41
CA ASP A 376 6.69 -1.88 -59.58
C ASP A 376 8.21 -1.60 -59.80
N GLU A 377 9.02 -2.63 -59.71
CA GLU A 377 10.40 -2.61 -60.20
C GLU A 377 10.39 -3.06 -61.69
N THR A 378 10.45 -2.07 -62.57
CA THR A 378 10.91 -2.32 -63.96
C THR A 378 12.40 -2.00 -64.00
N ILE A 379 13.23 -3.03 -64.03
CA ILE A 379 14.64 -2.92 -64.35
C ILE A 379 14.73 -3.28 -65.89
N GLU A 380 14.97 -2.26 -66.71
CA GLU A 380 15.50 -2.45 -68.08
C GLU A 380 17.02 -2.32 -68.06
N SER A 381 17.62 -3.33 -68.66
CA SER A 381 19.04 -3.46 -68.99
C SER A 381 19.56 -2.37 -69.91
N ASN A 382 20.70 -1.78 -69.55
CA ASN A 382 21.86 -1.55 -70.47
C ASN A 382 23.11 -1.30 -69.61
#